data_3692f2b1870f02a5ee71f4be654e64c6
#
_entry.id   3692f2b1870f02a5ee71f4be654e64c6
#
_cell.length_a   1.000
_cell.length_b   1.000
_cell.length_c   1.000
_cell.angle_alpha   90.00
_cell.angle_beta   90.00
_cell.angle_gamma   90.00
#
_symmetry.space_group_name_H-M   'P 1'
#
loop_
_entity.id
_entity.type
_entity.pdbx_description
1 polymer ?
#
loop_
_entity_poly.entity_id
_entity_poly.type
_entity_poly.pdbx_seq_one_letter_code
_entity_poly.pdbx_strand_id
1 'polypeptide(L)'
;MVKAVLGQFRNNQTQPVCIARDRQEQSLGELMSTAVQYAYQHNRLQELDSRTLEEFLISGICFQKIGYGHRRGKTDVWVDEINPNRIFFNAMEDSRHWDCTLIGELHDMSIAEVISRFSFGSRARAIQLRNIYSEADNETIRHNFENLTAKAIDRLDFFMPANQDMCRVIEIWKLESREVLNCHDFRSGEYYHIPVTGAEDINKENRKRVHEARTSGQPEETAQLIETEWSIMQTWRYSFFSPLGDLLDEGETPYWHGEHPYVFKLYPLIDGEVHAFVEDVIDQQRYINRLITMIDFIMGSSAKGVLLFPEDQIPDGMTIEDIADEWTKYNGIILFRPRPGSPMPQQIAVNATQVGAYEMLSLQMRLFEDISGVHGAMQGKAAQSGTPASLYAQQIQYSSTNLLDLFESFKTFREDRDIKIMKTIQQFYSDNRYLNLAGNNYGKEISTYTPEEVRNTEFDLSIAETLSTPALRMASNEFLMELFRSGKISLEMLLQNGAFPFADKLLQAIHQSQAESTQQNTTPQI
;
A
#
# COMPACT_ATOMS: atom_id res chain seq x y z
N MET A 1 -3.96 -11.04 15.28
CA MET A 1 -4.80 -10.94 14.10
C MET A 1 -4.06 -10.26 12.95
N VAL A 2 -3.83 -8.94 12.91
CA VAL A 2 -3.15 -8.21 11.81
C VAL A 2 -1.84 -8.88 11.37
N LYS A 3 -0.94 -9.22 12.31
CA LYS A 3 0.33 -9.90 12.00
C LYS A 3 0.15 -11.27 11.32
N ALA A 4 -0.94 -11.99 11.58
CA ALA A 4 -1.21 -13.28 10.93
C ALA A 4 -1.62 -13.07 9.46
N VAL A 5 -2.46 -12.07 9.18
CA VAL A 5 -2.87 -11.67 7.82
C VAL A 5 -1.66 -11.20 7.01
N LEU A 6 -0.81 -10.34 7.60
CA LEU A 6 0.45 -9.89 6.98
C LEU A 6 1.41 -11.06 6.70
N GLY A 7 1.49 -12.02 7.63
CA GLY A 7 2.29 -13.24 7.44
C GLY A 7 1.81 -14.04 6.23
N GLN A 8 0.50 -14.19 6.06
CA GLN A 8 -0.08 -14.86 4.92
C GLN A 8 0.17 -14.10 3.61
N PHE A 9 -0.01 -12.80 3.60
CA PHE A 9 0.30 -11.96 2.44
C PHE A 9 1.76 -12.11 2.00
N ARG A 10 2.71 -12.05 2.95
CA ARG A 10 4.14 -12.23 2.66
C ARG A 10 4.51 -13.61 2.16
N ASN A 11 3.75 -14.62 2.55
CA ASN A 11 3.96 -15.99 2.08
C ASN A 11 3.46 -16.19 0.64
N ASN A 12 2.45 -15.41 0.21
CA ASN A 12 1.90 -15.43 -1.14
C ASN A 12 2.56 -14.35 -2.00
N GLN A 13 3.76 -14.63 -2.49
CA GLN A 13 4.47 -13.69 -3.37
C GLN A 13 3.84 -13.69 -4.75
N THR A 14 3.52 -12.51 -5.25
CA THR A 14 2.99 -12.30 -6.58
C THR A 14 3.92 -11.38 -7.37
N GLN A 15 3.97 -11.56 -8.68
CA GLN A 15 4.80 -10.75 -9.56
C GLN A 15 3.93 -10.12 -10.66
N PRO A 16 4.20 -8.85 -11.05
CA PRO A 16 3.53 -8.22 -12.17
C PRO A 16 4.04 -8.84 -13.47
N VAL A 17 3.11 -9.12 -14.37
CA VAL A 17 3.37 -9.60 -15.72
C VAL A 17 2.67 -8.68 -16.70
N CYS A 18 3.42 -8.08 -17.61
CA CYS A 18 2.92 -7.25 -18.69
C CYS A 18 2.78 -8.10 -19.94
N ILE A 19 1.64 -7.98 -20.60
CA ILE A 19 1.32 -8.69 -21.84
C ILE A 19 1.05 -7.64 -22.91
N ALA A 20 1.80 -7.68 -24.01
CA ALA A 20 1.50 -6.82 -25.13
C ALA A 20 0.20 -7.26 -25.80
N ARG A 21 -0.66 -6.30 -26.19
CA ARG A 21 -1.92 -6.61 -26.88
C ARG A 21 -1.71 -7.18 -28.25
N ASP A 22 -0.65 -6.77 -28.94
CA ASP A 22 -0.28 -7.37 -30.23
C ASP A 22 0.58 -8.62 -30.00
N ARG A 23 0.23 -9.71 -30.71
CA ARG A 23 0.98 -10.97 -30.70
C ARG A 23 2.40 -10.85 -31.26
N GLN A 24 2.64 -9.90 -32.16
CA GLN A 24 3.96 -9.66 -32.73
C GLN A 24 4.92 -9.00 -31.73
N GLU A 25 4.37 -8.37 -30.70
CA GLU A 25 5.11 -7.60 -29.69
C GLU A 25 5.27 -8.34 -28.35
N GLN A 26 5.07 -9.64 -28.30
CA GLN A 26 5.17 -10.42 -27.04
C GLN A 26 6.52 -10.27 -26.34
N SER A 27 7.61 -10.15 -27.09
CA SER A 27 8.95 -9.91 -26.54
C SER A 27 9.05 -8.58 -25.79
N LEU A 28 8.29 -7.56 -26.21
CA LEU A 28 8.20 -6.26 -25.55
C LEU A 28 7.43 -6.37 -24.23
N GLY A 29 6.43 -7.26 -24.15
CA GLY A 29 5.74 -7.58 -22.90
C GLY A 29 6.67 -8.16 -21.83
N GLU A 30 7.57 -9.07 -22.21
CA GLU A 30 8.60 -9.62 -21.31
C GLU A 30 9.60 -8.54 -20.86
N LEU A 31 10.01 -7.67 -21.79
CA LEU A 31 10.89 -6.55 -21.49
C LEU A 31 10.24 -5.57 -20.50
N MET A 32 8.97 -5.21 -20.73
CA MET A 32 8.21 -4.34 -19.82
C MET A 32 8.02 -5.01 -18.46
N SER A 33 7.69 -6.30 -18.42
CA SER A 33 7.62 -7.07 -17.17
C SER A 33 8.92 -6.99 -16.37
N THR A 34 10.06 -7.10 -17.05
CA THR A 34 11.39 -6.97 -16.45
C THR A 34 11.62 -5.56 -15.92
N ALA A 35 11.19 -4.52 -16.64
CA ALA A 35 11.32 -3.14 -16.20
C ALA A 35 10.46 -2.85 -14.95
N VAL A 36 9.22 -3.34 -14.91
CA VAL A 36 8.35 -3.21 -13.73
C VAL A 36 8.92 -4.00 -12.55
N GLN A 37 9.42 -5.21 -12.75
CA GLN A 37 10.08 -5.99 -11.70
C GLN A 37 11.35 -5.31 -11.16
N TYR A 38 12.10 -4.62 -12.01
CA TYR A 38 13.22 -3.79 -11.57
C TYR A 38 12.74 -2.64 -10.66
N ALA A 39 11.65 -1.96 -11.04
CA ALA A 39 11.04 -0.93 -10.18
C ALA A 39 10.59 -1.51 -8.82
N TYR A 40 10.08 -2.74 -8.77
CA TYR A 40 9.76 -3.46 -7.54
C TYR A 40 10.96 -3.64 -6.62
N GLN A 41 12.11 -4.08 -7.16
CA GLN A 41 13.33 -4.26 -6.38
C GLN A 41 13.93 -2.93 -5.94
N HIS A 42 13.96 -1.95 -6.85
CA HIS A 42 14.53 -0.64 -6.59
C HIS A 42 13.79 0.11 -5.47
N ASN A 43 12.46 0.05 -5.47
CA ASN A 43 11.60 0.68 -4.46
C ASN A 43 11.35 -0.21 -3.23
N ARG A 44 11.82 -1.46 -3.21
CA ARG A 44 11.52 -2.44 -2.15
C ARG A 44 10.02 -2.63 -1.95
N LEU A 45 9.27 -2.74 -3.03
CA LEU A 45 7.80 -2.75 -2.98
C LEU A 45 7.23 -3.85 -2.11
N GLN A 46 7.90 -4.99 -1.95
CA GLN A 46 7.45 -6.05 -1.04
C GLN A 46 7.38 -5.59 0.43
N GLU A 47 8.36 -4.78 0.86
CA GLU A 47 8.34 -4.21 2.21
C GLU A 47 7.29 -3.11 2.31
N LEU A 48 7.22 -2.24 1.31
CA LEU A 48 6.26 -1.15 1.23
C LEU A 48 4.83 -1.68 1.23
N ASP A 49 4.51 -2.66 0.37
CA ASP A 49 3.20 -3.30 0.29
C ASP A 49 2.77 -3.94 1.61
N SER A 50 3.72 -4.52 2.36
CA SER A 50 3.41 -5.08 3.68
C SER A 50 3.01 -4.00 4.68
N ARG A 51 3.63 -2.83 4.63
CA ARG A 51 3.26 -1.68 5.48
C ARG A 51 1.95 -1.05 5.03
N THR A 52 1.79 -0.85 3.73
CA THR A 52 0.54 -0.36 3.15
C THR A 52 -0.64 -1.28 3.47
N LEU A 53 -0.44 -2.62 3.45
CA LEU A 53 -1.47 -3.57 3.87
C LEU A 53 -1.75 -3.47 5.38
N GLU A 54 -0.73 -3.25 6.22
CA GLU A 54 -0.93 -3.04 7.65
C GLU A 54 -1.82 -1.82 7.92
N GLU A 55 -1.53 -0.71 7.25
CA GLU A 55 -2.35 0.51 7.32
C GLU A 55 -3.78 0.27 6.82
N PHE A 56 -3.92 -0.44 5.70
CA PHE A 56 -5.20 -0.82 5.11
C PHE A 56 -6.07 -1.66 6.06
N LEU A 57 -5.47 -2.62 6.78
CA LEU A 57 -6.17 -3.42 7.79
C LEU A 57 -6.63 -2.60 8.99
N ILE A 58 -5.87 -1.58 9.38
CA ILE A 58 -6.13 -0.77 10.58
C ILE A 58 -7.14 0.35 10.29
N SER A 59 -6.96 1.06 9.18
CA SER A 59 -7.74 2.25 8.84
C SER A 59 -8.81 2.02 7.77
N GLY A 60 -8.76 0.89 7.04
CA GLY A 60 -9.60 0.63 5.87
C GLY A 60 -9.21 1.42 4.63
N ILE A 61 -8.15 2.24 4.71
CA ILE A 61 -7.67 3.08 3.61
C ILE A 61 -6.17 2.95 3.43
N CYS A 62 -5.72 3.01 2.20
CA CYS A 62 -4.29 3.03 1.89
C CYS A 62 -4.00 3.91 0.67
N PHE A 63 -2.82 4.52 0.67
CA PHE A 63 -2.38 5.43 -0.37
C PHE A 63 -0.93 5.19 -0.74
N GLN A 64 -0.65 5.21 -2.03
CA GLN A 64 0.72 5.30 -2.56
C GLN A 64 0.77 6.37 -3.64
N LYS A 65 1.94 7.00 -3.82
CA LYS A 65 2.20 8.00 -4.84
C LYS A 65 3.30 7.53 -5.75
N ILE A 66 3.06 7.60 -7.05
CA ILE A 66 4.03 7.25 -8.08
C ILE A 66 4.58 8.55 -8.67
N GLY A 67 5.89 8.64 -8.76
CA GLY A 67 6.56 9.79 -9.34
C GLY A 67 7.83 9.39 -10.09
N TYR A 68 8.30 10.29 -10.94
CA TYR A 68 9.58 10.15 -11.62
C TYR A 68 10.50 11.30 -11.20
N GLY A 69 11.72 11.01 -10.85
CA GLY A 69 12.64 12.05 -10.42
C GLY A 69 14.01 11.55 -9.98
N HIS A 70 14.89 12.50 -9.70
CA HIS A 70 16.24 12.21 -9.24
C HIS A 70 16.26 12.10 -7.72
N ARG A 71 16.52 10.89 -7.21
CA ARG A 71 16.69 10.64 -5.76
C ARG A 71 17.88 9.71 -5.54
N ARG A 72 18.64 9.94 -4.50
CA ARG A 72 19.80 9.09 -4.10
C ARG A 72 20.79 8.82 -5.24
N GLY A 73 21.02 9.83 -6.10
CA GLY A 73 21.95 9.72 -7.23
C GLY A 73 21.43 8.95 -8.44
N LYS A 74 20.12 8.61 -8.48
CA LYS A 74 19.49 7.91 -9.59
C LYS A 74 18.23 8.64 -10.03
N THR A 75 18.00 8.70 -11.32
CA THR A 75 16.75 9.20 -11.91
C THR A 75 15.91 7.99 -12.30
N ASP A 76 14.81 7.78 -11.60
CA ASP A 76 14.00 6.57 -11.74
C ASP A 76 12.55 6.80 -11.33
N VAL A 77 11.71 5.77 -11.50
CA VAL A 77 10.34 5.73 -10.97
C VAL A 77 10.41 5.45 -9.46
N TRP A 78 9.75 6.29 -8.69
CA TRP A 78 9.68 6.19 -7.24
C TRP A 78 8.24 5.93 -6.79
N VAL A 79 8.09 5.07 -5.80
CA VAL A 79 6.82 4.80 -5.13
C VAL A 79 6.97 5.13 -3.67
N ASP A 80 6.12 6.02 -3.18
CA ASP A 80 6.09 6.45 -1.78
C ASP A 80 4.78 6.04 -1.14
N GLU A 81 4.83 5.52 0.06
CA GLU A 81 3.67 5.34 0.93
C GLU A 81 3.28 6.68 1.54
N ILE A 82 1.99 6.96 1.63
CA ILE A 82 1.49 8.21 2.18
C ILE A 82 0.61 7.90 3.39
N ASN A 83 0.87 8.63 4.47
CA ASN A 83 0.06 8.53 5.66
C ASN A 83 -1.36 9.05 5.38
N PRO A 84 -2.42 8.27 5.65
CA PRO A 84 -3.81 8.67 5.44
C PRO A 84 -4.19 9.99 6.10
N ASN A 85 -3.58 10.34 7.22
CA ASN A 85 -3.82 11.62 7.90
C ASN A 85 -3.30 12.85 7.14
N ARG A 86 -2.52 12.66 6.07
CA ARG A 86 -1.98 13.73 5.23
C ARG A 86 -2.68 13.87 3.89
N ILE A 87 -3.67 13.02 3.63
CA ILE A 87 -4.46 13.04 2.39
C ILE A 87 -5.87 13.53 2.67
N PHE A 88 -6.40 14.28 1.73
CA PHE A 88 -7.80 14.66 1.69
C PHE A 88 -8.35 14.44 0.27
N PHE A 89 -9.61 14.09 0.18
CA PHE A 89 -10.30 13.80 -1.07
C PHE A 89 -11.79 14.12 -0.96
N ASN A 90 -12.49 14.18 -2.10
CA ASN A 90 -13.95 14.34 -2.09
C ASN A 90 -14.65 13.09 -1.57
N ALA A 91 -15.86 13.23 -1.06
CA ALA A 91 -16.71 12.09 -0.75
C ALA A 91 -16.92 11.24 -2.01
N MET A 92 -16.83 9.91 -1.85
CA MET A 92 -16.96 8.93 -2.92
C MET A 92 -17.98 7.87 -2.53
N GLU A 93 -18.71 7.36 -3.51
CA GLU A 93 -19.69 6.29 -3.34
C GLU A 93 -19.32 5.06 -4.20
N ASP A 94 -18.58 5.26 -5.31
CA ASP A 94 -18.14 4.18 -6.19
C ASP A 94 -16.96 3.42 -5.57
N SER A 95 -17.14 2.12 -5.34
CA SER A 95 -16.08 1.23 -4.83
C SER A 95 -14.84 1.14 -5.73
N ARG A 96 -14.95 1.54 -7.00
CA ARG A 96 -13.83 1.64 -7.95
C ARG A 96 -13.14 3.01 -7.91
N HIS A 97 -13.73 3.97 -7.17
CA HIS A 97 -13.24 5.35 -7.00
C HIS A 97 -13.23 6.19 -8.29
N TRP A 98 -14.09 5.86 -9.28
CA TRP A 98 -14.20 6.62 -10.53
C TRP A 98 -14.89 7.98 -10.35
N ASP A 99 -15.55 8.17 -9.22
CA ASP A 99 -16.16 9.43 -8.78
C ASP A 99 -15.18 10.34 -8.02
N CYS A 100 -13.90 10.00 -7.98
CA CYS A 100 -12.86 10.86 -7.45
C CYS A 100 -12.66 12.07 -8.38
N THR A 101 -12.94 13.27 -7.88
CA THR A 101 -12.77 14.52 -8.61
C THR A 101 -11.76 15.48 -7.97
N LEU A 102 -11.40 15.20 -6.72
CA LEU A 102 -10.44 15.99 -5.96
C LEU A 102 -9.66 15.06 -5.02
N ILE A 103 -8.34 15.17 -5.06
CA ILE A 103 -7.43 14.53 -4.11
C ILE A 103 -6.26 15.46 -3.83
N GLY A 104 -5.80 15.51 -2.59
CA GLY A 104 -4.67 16.35 -2.23
C GLY A 104 -3.86 15.78 -1.08
N GLU A 105 -2.64 16.28 -0.95
CA GLU A 105 -1.64 15.85 0.04
C GLU A 105 -1.06 17.06 0.79
N LEU A 106 -0.90 16.91 2.10
CA LEU A 106 -0.27 17.88 2.97
C LEU A 106 1.22 17.57 3.13
N HIS A 107 2.07 18.46 2.69
CA HIS A 107 3.52 18.32 2.81
C HIS A 107 4.07 19.23 3.90
N ASP A 108 4.96 18.69 4.73
CA ASP A 108 5.77 19.45 5.66
C ASP A 108 7.21 19.48 5.14
N MET A 109 7.65 20.63 4.68
CA MET A 109 8.95 20.84 4.04
C MET A 109 9.75 21.90 4.79
N SER A 110 11.07 21.78 4.75
CA SER A 110 11.92 22.89 5.18
C SER A 110 11.83 24.06 4.19
N ILE A 111 12.07 25.28 4.65
CA ILE A 111 12.07 26.46 3.76
C ILE A 111 13.08 26.31 2.61
N ALA A 112 14.19 25.60 2.84
CA ALA A 112 15.17 25.32 1.81
C ALA A 112 14.62 24.41 0.71
N GLU A 113 13.83 23.40 1.08
CA GLU A 113 13.15 22.50 0.12
C GLU A 113 12.08 23.23 -0.66
N VAL A 114 11.27 24.08 0.00
CA VAL A 114 10.26 24.91 -0.66
C VAL A 114 10.92 25.80 -1.72
N ILE A 115 12.00 26.50 -1.36
CA ILE A 115 12.75 27.35 -2.30
C ILE A 115 13.33 26.50 -3.44
N SER A 116 13.94 25.37 -3.14
CA SER A 116 14.54 24.49 -4.15
C SER A 116 13.47 24.03 -5.17
N ARG A 117 12.28 23.70 -4.70
CA ARG A 117 11.21 23.14 -5.54
C ARG A 117 10.45 24.22 -6.34
N PHE A 118 10.12 25.36 -5.71
CA PHE A 118 9.18 26.35 -6.27
C PHE A 118 9.82 27.65 -6.72
N SER A 119 11.15 27.81 -6.62
CA SER A 119 11.83 29.03 -7.11
C SER A 119 12.05 29.03 -8.62
N PHE A 120 12.01 27.87 -9.27
CA PHE A 120 12.30 27.70 -10.70
C PHE A 120 13.57 28.43 -11.16
N GLY A 121 14.60 28.46 -10.29
CA GLY A 121 15.87 29.14 -10.56
C GLY A 121 15.82 30.67 -10.44
N SER A 122 14.71 31.27 -10.07
CA SER A 122 14.55 32.72 -9.92
C SER A 122 14.85 33.17 -8.48
N ARG A 123 15.86 34.06 -8.31
CA ARG A 123 16.17 34.66 -7.01
C ARG A 123 15.02 35.52 -6.46
N ALA A 124 14.31 36.22 -7.32
CA ALA A 124 13.18 37.05 -6.92
C ALA A 124 12.04 36.16 -6.33
N ARG A 125 11.77 35.03 -6.99
CA ARG A 125 10.78 34.05 -6.50
C ARG A 125 11.23 33.42 -5.17
N ALA A 126 12.50 33.15 -4.99
CA ALA A 126 13.05 32.62 -3.73
C ALA A 126 12.84 33.59 -2.54
N ILE A 127 12.98 34.91 -2.79
CA ILE A 127 12.71 35.95 -1.77
C ILE A 127 11.21 36.02 -1.47
N GLN A 128 10.36 35.94 -2.50
CA GLN A 128 8.90 35.94 -2.34
C GLN A 128 8.45 34.73 -1.49
N LEU A 129 8.98 33.52 -1.77
CA LEU A 129 8.67 32.31 -0.99
C LEU A 129 9.07 32.43 0.48
N ARG A 130 10.22 33.06 0.78
CA ARG A 130 10.60 33.35 2.17
C ARG A 130 9.64 34.30 2.88
N ASN A 131 9.10 35.28 2.15
CA ASN A 131 8.14 36.22 2.72
C ASN A 131 6.79 35.53 3.00
N ILE A 132 6.33 34.66 2.10
CA ILE A 132 5.10 33.86 2.27
C ILE A 132 5.15 33.00 3.54
N TYR A 133 6.33 32.48 3.89
CA TYR A 133 6.51 31.64 5.09
C TYR A 133 7.20 32.39 6.23
N SER A 134 6.92 33.68 6.37
CA SER A 134 7.44 34.49 7.49
C SER A 134 6.75 34.14 8.82
N GLU A 135 7.40 34.47 9.94
CA GLU A 135 6.80 34.27 11.26
C GLU A 135 5.46 35.01 11.44
N ALA A 136 5.32 36.20 10.81
CA ALA A 136 4.10 36.99 10.88
C ALA A 136 2.89 36.28 10.25
N ASP A 137 3.11 35.46 9.21
CA ASP A 137 2.04 34.71 8.56
C ASP A 137 1.61 33.51 9.40
N ASN A 138 2.55 32.86 10.08
CA ASN A 138 2.25 31.79 11.04
C ASN A 138 1.45 32.32 12.26
N GLU A 139 1.76 33.50 12.76
CA GLU A 139 0.99 34.17 13.81
C GLU A 139 -0.42 34.53 13.33
N THR A 140 -0.57 34.99 12.08
CA THR A 140 -1.86 35.31 11.48
C THR A 140 -2.76 34.07 11.40
N ILE A 141 -2.21 32.93 10.98
CA ILE A 141 -2.95 31.66 10.95
C ILE A 141 -3.41 31.28 12.35
N ARG A 142 -2.53 31.33 13.35
CA ARG A 142 -2.86 31.01 14.75
C ARG A 142 -3.96 31.95 15.27
N HIS A 143 -3.82 33.25 15.08
CA HIS A 143 -4.78 34.22 15.56
C HIS A 143 -6.17 34.05 14.93
N ASN A 144 -6.24 33.70 13.64
CA ASN A 144 -7.51 33.45 12.97
C ASN A 144 -8.23 32.23 13.52
N PHE A 145 -7.51 31.26 14.11
CA PHE A 145 -8.06 30.02 14.65
C PHE A 145 -8.20 30.00 16.19
N GLU A 146 -7.55 30.90 16.93
CA GLU A 146 -7.62 30.94 18.41
C GLU A 146 -9.05 31.13 18.97
N ASN A 147 -9.95 31.71 18.19
CA ASN A 147 -11.34 31.96 18.60
C ASN A 147 -12.33 30.87 18.18
N LEU A 148 -11.86 29.73 17.65
CA LEU A 148 -12.72 28.67 17.16
C LEU A 148 -12.91 27.55 18.21
N THR A 149 -14.09 26.96 18.21
CA THR A 149 -14.47 25.84 19.10
C THR A 149 -13.64 24.58 18.84
N ALA A 150 -13.70 23.57 19.74
CA ALA A 150 -12.93 22.32 19.68
C ALA A 150 -12.91 21.61 18.29
N LYS A 151 -13.97 21.74 17.49
CA LYS A 151 -13.99 21.26 16.08
C LYS A 151 -13.02 22.00 15.14
N ALA A 152 -12.47 23.12 15.57
CA ALA A 152 -11.53 23.91 14.77
C ALA A 152 -10.06 23.57 15.07
N ILE A 153 -9.79 22.86 16.16
CA ILE A 153 -8.44 22.35 16.47
C ILE A 153 -8.02 21.35 15.40
N ASP A 154 -8.92 20.46 14.96
CA ASP A 154 -8.66 19.51 13.84
C ASP A 154 -8.34 20.24 12.52
N ARG A 155 -8.87 21.46 12.34
CA ARG A 155 -8.58 22.29 11.15
C ARG A 155 -7.22 22.98 11.22
N LEU A 156 -6.71 23.25 12.42
CA LEU A 156 -5.36 23.79 12.60
C LEU A 156 -4.31 22.82 12.09
N ASP A 157 -4.48 21.52 12.31
CA ASP A 157 -3.56 20.49 11.82
C ASP A 157 -3.51 20.44 10.29
N PHE A 158 -4.58 20.86 9.60
CA PHE A 158 -4.58 20.99 8.14
C PHE A 158 -3.66 22.12 7.67
N PHE A 159 -3.68 23.27 8.32
CA PHE A 159 -2.97 24.47 7.88
C PHE A 159 -1.57 24.61 8.48
N MET A 160 -1.32 24.03 9.64
CA MET A 160 -0.05 24.17 10.35
C MET A 160 0.66 22.83 10.52
N PRO A 161 1.98 22.77 10.25
CA PRO A 161 2.77 21.59 10.55
C PRO A 161 2.90 21.42 12.08
N ALA A 162 3.01 20.15 12.53
CA ALA A 162 3.28 19.84 13.92
C ALA A 162 4.63 20.40 14.41
N ASN A 163 5.63 20.45 13.51
CA ASN A 163 6.93 21.06 13.76
C ASN A 163 6.95 22.49 13.22
N GLN A 164 7.17 23.48 14.10
CA GLN A 164 7.16 24.92 13.77
C GLN A 164 8.28 25.34 12.79
N ASP A 165 9.35 24.56 12.68
CA ASP A 165 10.46 24.83 11.76
C ASP A 165 10.16 24.39 10.31
N MET A 166 9.00 23.76 10.08
CA MET A 166 8.57 23.31 8.76
C MET A 166 7.53 24.23 8.16
N CYS A 167 7.51 24.25 6.84
CA CYS A 167 6.53 24.97 6.03
C CYS A 167 5.48 23.98 5.54
N ARG A 168 4.19 24.26 5.74
CA ARG A 168 3.11 23.50 5.17
C ARG A 168 2.91 23.86 3.71
N VAL A 169 2.88 22.88 2.82
CA VAL A 169 2.52 23.00 1.41
C VAL A 169 1.34 22.10 1.14
N ILE A 170 0.29 22.64 0.54
CA ILE A 170 -0.94 21.92 0.22
C ILE A 170 -0.91 21.61 -1.28
N GLU A 171 -0.77 20.35 -1.63
CA GLU A 171 -0.87 19.86 -3.01
C GLU A 171 -2.31 19.43 -3.28
N ILE A 172 -2.91 19.95 -4.35
CA ILE A 172 -4.29 19.65 -4.74
C ILE A 172 -4.28 19.19 -6.19
N TRP A 173 -4.94 18.07 -6.44
CA TRP A 173 -5.27 17.58 -7.77
C TRP A 173 -6.77 17.65 -7.94
N LYS A 174 -7.22 18.25 -9.02
CA LYS A 174 -8.64 18.45 -9.31
C LYS A 174 -8.94 18.09 -10.76
N LEU A 175 -10.04 17.40 -10.96
CA LEU A 175 -10.58 17.12 -12.29
C LEU A 175 -11.35 18.33 -12.80
N GLU A 176 -10.87 18.95 -13.86
CA GLU A 176 -11.47 20.15 -14.44
C GLU A 176 -11.93 19.88 -15.86
N SER A 177 -13.11 20.39 -16.18
CA SER A 177 -13.64 20.34 -17.54
C SER A 177 -13.07 21.48 -18.37
N ARG A 178 -12.51 21.17 -19.53
CA ARG A 178 -11.95 22.12 -20.48
C ARG A 178 -12.60 21.99 -21.83
N GLU A 179 -12.76 23.12 -22.48
CA GLU A 179 -13.12 23.16 -23.88
C GLU A 179 -11.90 22.83 -24.73
N VAL A 180 -12.04 21.85 -25.59
CA VAL A 180 -11.00 21.39 -26.51
C VAL A 180 -11.54 21.28 -27.93
N LEU A 181 -10.63 21.36 -28.89
CA LEU A 181 -10.92 21.00 -30.27
C LEU A 181 -10.29 19.64 -30.55
N ASN A 182 -11.13 18.65 -30.84
CA ASN A 182 -10.70 17.38 -31.38
C ASN A 182 -10.32 17.60 -32.83
N CYS A 183 -9.08 17.34 -33.17
CA CYS A 183 -8.53 17.55 -34.49
C CYS A 183 -8.28 16.20 -35.16
N HIS A 184 -8.77 16.04 -36.37
CA HIS A 184 -8.42 14.94 -37.26
C HIS A 184 -7.59 15.48 -38.43
N ASP A 185 -6.34 15.14 -38.45
CA ASP A 185 -5.44 15.53 -39.56
C ASP A 185 -5.46 14.48 -40.66
N PHE A 186 -6.13 14.79 -41.76
CA PHE A 186 -6.20 13.87 -42.92
C PHE A 186 -4.86 13.63 -43.62
N ARG A 187 -3.84 14.45 -43.36
CA ARG A 187 -2.51 14.28 -43.98
C ARG A 187 -1.65 13.25 -43.24
N SER A 188 -1.69 13.27 -41.88
CA SER A 188 -0.97 12.31 -41.05
C SER A 188 -1.82 11.13 -40.64
N GLY A 189 -3.16 11.25 -40.71
CA GLY A 189 -4.12 10.29 -40.15
C GLY A 189 -4.22 10.33 -38.64
N GLU A 190 -3.63 11.34 -37.99
CA GLU A 190 -3.59 11.46 -36.53
C GLU A 190 -4.83 12.13 -35.97
N TYR A 191 -5.28 11.64 -34.81
CA TYR A 191 -6.29 12.28 -33.97
C TYR A 191 -5.60 12.86 -32.75
N TYR A 192 -5.81 14.18 -32.55
CA TYR A 192 -5.28 14.87 -31.36
C TYR A 192 -6.24 15.94 -30.90
N HIS A 193 -6.04 16.45 -29.71
CA HIS A 193 -6.85 17.53 -29.15
C HIS A 193 -5.97 18.72 -28.75
N ILE A 194 -6.51 19.90 -28.96
CA ILE A 194 -5.86 21.16 -28.59
C ILE A 194 -6.84 22.05 -27.81
N PRO A 195 -6.35 22.97 -26.99
CA PRO A 195 -7.20 24.01 -26.40
C PRO A 195 -7.89 24.83 -27.48
N VAL A 196 -9.10 25.33 -27.21
CA VAL A 196 -9.86 26.18 -28.13
C VAL A 196 -9.05 27.42 -28.57
N THR A 197 -8.15 27.92 -27.72
CA THR A 197 -7.23 29.02 -28.05
C THR A 197 -6.30 28.72 -29.21
N GLY A 198 -6.04 27.43 -29.51
CA GLY A 198 -5.23 26.98 -30.64
C GLY A 198 -5.97 26.95 -32.01
N ALA A 199 -7.25 27.27 -32.06
CA ALA A 199 -8.06 27.26 -33.30
C ALA A 199 -7.47 28.12 -34.41
N GLU A 200 -6.88 29.28 -34.06
CA GLU A 200 -6.25 30.16 -35.04
C GLU A 200 -5.04 29.50 -35.72
N ASP A 201 -4.26 28.69 -35.02
CA ASP A 201 -3.08 28.04 -35.56
C ASP A 201 -3.46 26.91 -36.51
N ILE A 202 -4.52 26.17 -36.20
CA ILE A 202 -5.12 25.19 -37.12
C ILE A 202 -5.62 25.90 -38.39
N ASN A 203 -6.32 27.00 -38.26
CA ASN A 203 -6.82 27.78 -39.38
C ASN A 203 -5.66 28.30 -40.27
N LYS A 204 -4.56 28.75 -39.66
CA LYS A 204 -3.35 29.16 -40.41
C LYS A 204 -2.74 28.00 -41.15
N GLU A 205 -2.63 26.84 -40.51
CA GLU A 205 -2.09 25.63 -41.16
C GLU A 205 -2.99 25.15 -42.31
N ASN A 206 -4.28 25.10 -42.11
CA ASN A 206 -5.23 24.77 -43.19
C ASN A 206 -5.14 25.73 -44.38
N ARG A 207 -5.00 27.05 -44.11
CA ARG A 207 -4.78 28.04 -45.20
C ARG A 207 -3.48 27.76 -45.97
N LYS A 208 -2.40 27.39 -45.28
CA LYS A 208 -1.14 27.00 -45.95
C LYS A 208 -1.33 25.77 -46.84
N ARG A 209 -2.00 24.73 -46.35
CA ARG A 209 -2.27 23.50 -47.08
C ARG A 209 -3.12 23.76 -48.36
N VAL A 210 -4.13 24.62 -48.25
CA VAL A 210 -4.91 25.06 -49.44
C VAL A 210 -4.03 25.81 -50.43
N HIS A 211 -3.16 26.72 -49.96
CA HIS A 211 -2.25 27.45 -50.81
C HIS A 211 -1.22 26.53 -51.53
N GLU A 212 -0.69 25.54 -50.82
CA GLU A 212 0.20 24.50 -51.38
C GLU A 212 -0.50 23.70 -52.46
N ALA A 213 -1.75 23.27 -52.26
CA ALA A 213 -2.56 22.56 -53.24
C ALA A 213 -2.78 23.41 -54.50
N ARG A 214 -3.15 24.68 -54.37
CA ARG A 214 -3.31 25.64 -55.47
C ARG A 214 -2.01 25.81 -56.26
N THR A 215 -0.89 25.96 -55.58
CA THR A 215 0.43 26.16 -56.21
C THR A 215 0.89 24.92 -56.97
N SER A 216 0.48 23.73 -56.50
CA SER A 216 0.74 22.44 -57.15
C SER A 216 -0.24 22.09 -58.26
N GLY A 217 -1.19 22.96 -58.57
CA GLY A 217 -2.19 22.74 -59.64
C GLY A 217 -3.25 21.70 -59.31
N GLN A 218 -3.42 21.34 -58.04
CA GLN A 218 -4.41 20.38 -57.58
C GLN A 218 -5.71 21.10 -57.16
N PRO A 219 -6.90 20.45 -57.27
CA PRO A 219 -8.14 21.00 -56.79
C PRO A 219 -8.07 21.24 -55.25
N GLU A 220 -8.70 22.31 -54.79
CA GLU A 220 -8.73 22.64 -53.34
C GLU A 220 -9.34 21.51 -52.48
N GLU A 221 -10.26 20.73 -53.05
CA GLU A 221 -10.91 19.58 -52.41
C GLU A 221 -9.92 18.43 -52.12
N THR A 222 -8.75 18.40 -52.76
CA THR A 222 -7.70 17.42 -52.51
C THR A 222 -6.74 17.83 -51.38
N ALA A 223 -6.86 19.06 -50.85
CA ALA A 223 -6.08 19.51 -49.72
C ALA A 223 -6.52 18.73 -48.47
N GLN A 224 -5.63 17.89 -47.98
CA GLN A 224 -5.86 17.14 -46.73
C GLN A 224 -5.84 18.12 -45.55
N LEU A 225 -7.02 18.59 -45.18
CA LEU A 225 -7.20 19.59 -44.09
C LEU A 225 -7.27 18.91 -42.74
N ILE A 226 -7.10 19.72 -41.70
CA ILE A 226 -7.37 19.33 -40.33
C ILE A 226 -8.81 19.69 -40.04
N GLU A 227 -9.65 18.69 -39.80
CA GLU A 227 -11.02 18.90 -39.29
C GLU A 227 -11.00 19.08 -37.79
N THR A 228 -11.84 20.01 -37.31
CA THR A 228 -11.93 20.32 -35.87
C THR A 228 -13.36 20.20 -35.39
N GLU A 229 -13.56 19.48 -34.32
CA GLU A 229 -14.83 19.37 -33.61
C GLU A 229 -14.67 19.87 -32.19
N TRP A 230 -15.57 20.75 -31.77
CA TRP A 230 -15.58 21.25 -30.38
C TRP A 230 -16.09 20.16 -29.44
N SER A 231 -15.39 20.00 -28.31
CA SER A 231 -15.75 19.04 -27.27
C SER A 231 -15.34 19.56 -25.88
N ILE A 232 -15.90 18.94 -24.85
CA ILE A 232 -15.48 19.18 -23.46
C ILE A 232 -14.72 17.94 -23.00
N MET A 233 -13.47 18.12 -22.61
CA MET A 233 -12.62 17.08 -22.05
C MET A 233 -12.36 17.35 -20.57
N GLN A 234 -12.38 16.31 -19.76
CA GLN A 234 -11.97 16.37 -18.36
C GLN A 234 -10.49 16.07 -18.25
N THR A 235 -9.74 16.95 -17.60
CA THR A 235 -8.30 16.80 -17.37
C THR A 235 -7.98 17.06 -15.91
N TRP A 236 -7.05 16.26 -15.39
CA TRP A 236 -6.52 16.49 -14.05
C TRP A 236 -5.52 17.65 -14.06
N ARG A 237 -5.70 18.57 -13.10
CA ARG A 237 -4.77 19.67 -12.86
C ARG A 237 -4.25 19.61 -11.44
N TYR A 238 -2.99 19.97 -11.28
CA TYR A 238 -2.38 20.13 -9.97
C TYR A 238 -2.20 21.59 -9.62
N SER A 239 -2.26 21.90 -8.33
CA SER A 239 -1.95 23.21 -7.78
C SER A 239 -1.30 23.02 -6.41
N PHE A 240 -0.26 23.79 -6.13
CA PHE A 240 0.40 23.86 -4.85
C PHE A 240 0.12 25.19 -4.18
N PHE A 241 -0.36 25.16 -2.95
CA PHE A 241 -0.73 26.35 -2.19
C PHE A 241 0.04 26.45 -0.87
N SER A 242 0.25 27.70 -0.42
CA SER A 242 0.58 27.99 0.97
C SER A 242 -0.66 27.82 1.86
N PRO A 243 -0.54 27.74 3.20
CA PRO A 243 -1.69 27.72 4.10
C PRO A 243 -2.60 28.95 3.99
N LEU A 244 -2.06 30.09 3.56
CA LEU A 244 -2.82 31.35 3.36
C LEU A 244 -3.46 31.46 1.98
N GLY A 245 -3.22 30.48 1.10
CA GLY A 245 -3.81 30.43 -0.23
C GLY A 245 -2.93 31.03 -1.34
N ASP A 246 -1.65 31.33 -1.06
CA ASP A 246 -0.75 31.77 -2.12
C ASP A 246 -0.42 30.60 -3.05
N LEU A 247 -0.54 30.84 -4.35
CA LEU A 247 -0.24 29.88 -5.38
C LEU A 247 1.29 29.73 -5.54
N LEU A 248 1.80 28.53 -5.29
CA LEU A 248 3.22 28.20 -5.41
C LEU A 248 3.55 27.66 -6.81
N ASP A 249 2.70 26.78 -7.33
CA ASP A 249 2.83 26.17 -8.65
C ASP A 249 1.47 25.61 -9.12
N GLU A 250 1.25 25.56 -10.42
CA GLU A 250 0.08 24.92 -11.01
C GLU A 250 0.37 24.41 -12.42
N GLY A 251 -0.37 23.39 -12.84
CA GLY A 251 -0.22 22.84 -14.17
C GLY A 251 -1.25 21.74 -14.48
N GLU A 252 -1.19 21.26 -15.68
CA GLU A 252 -1.91 20.06 -16.09
C GLU A 252 -1.11 18.82 -15.68
N THR A 253 -1.79 17.67 -15.60
CA THR A 253 -1.10 16.42 -15.31
C THR A 253 0.05 16.20 -16.30
N PRO A 254 1.28 15.99 -15.82
CA PRO A 254 2.41 15.72 -16.71
C PRO A 254 2.46 14.25 -17.15
N TYR A 255 1.56 13.41 -16.64
CA TYR A 255 1.61 11.96 -16.83
C TYR A 255 0.77 11.51 -18.02
N TRP A 256 1.31 10.60 -18.82
CA TRP A 256 0.59 10.02 -19.98
C TRP A 256 -0.63 9.19 -19.60
N HIS A 257 -0.70 8.68 -18.37
CA HIS A 257 -1.93 8.03 -17.91
C HIS A 257 -3.10 9.03 -17.73
N GLY A 258 -2.85 10.34 -17.82
CA GLY A 258 -3.89 11.37 -17.79
C GLY A 258 -4.51 11.64 -16.43
N GLU A 259 -4.08 10.96 -15.37
CA GLU A 259 -4.61 11.04 -14.03
C GLU A 259 -3.63 11.70 -13.04
N HIS A 260 -4.06 11.78 -11.79
CA HIS A 260 -3.21 12.15 -10.66
C HIS A 260 -2.20 11.03 -10.30
N PRO A 261 -1.08 11.34 -9.61
CA PRO A 261 -0.03 10.36 -9.29
C PRO A 261 -0.38 9.40 -8.14
N TYR A 262 -1.52 9.57 -7.50
CA TYR A 262 -1.92 8.75 -6.36
C TYR A 262 -2.60 7.48 -6.81
N VAL A 263 -2.37 6.41 -6.08
CA VAL A 263 -3.18 5.19 -6.09
C VAL A 263 -3.68 4.97 -4.68
N PHE A 264 -4.95 4.65 -4.55
CA PHE A 264 -5.57 4.45 -3.25
C PHE A 264 -6.67 3.42 -3.30
N LYS A 265 -7.02 2.87 -2.13
CA LYS A 265 -8.15 1.97 -1.96
C LYS A 265 -8.84 2.28 -0.65
N LEU A 266 -10.16 2.32 -0.73
CA LEU A 266 -11.09 2.43 0.40
C LEU A 266 -11.88 1.12 0.47
N TYR A 267 -11.84 0.42 1.60
CA TYR A 267 -12.47 -0.90 1.70
C TYR A 267 -12.88 -1.25 3.14
N PRO A 268 -14.04 -1.83 3.30
CA PRO A 268 -15.16 -1.75 2.36
C PRO A 268 -15.70 -0.33 2.30
N LEU A 269 -16.10 0.13 1.13
CA LEU A 269 -16.80 1.41 0.95
C LEU A 269 -18.30 1.09 0.85
N ILE A 270 -19.04 1.41 1.90
CA ILE A 270 -20.48 1.15 1.99
C ILE A 270 -21.17 2.48 2.31
N ASP A 271 -22.05 2.92 1.41
CA ASP A 271 -22.79 4.19 1.56
C ASP A 271 -21.85 5.42 1.82
N GLY A 272 -20.66 5.40 1.24
CA GLY A 272 -19.65 6.46 1.41
C GLY A 272 -18.86 6.39 2.72
N GLU A 273 -19.08 5.38 3.53
CA GLU A 273 -18.33 5.15 4.78
C GLU A 273 -17.38 3.96 4.65
N VAL A 274 -16.22 4.06 5.28
CA VAL A 274 -15.20 3.02 5.31
C VAL A 274 -15.22 2.33 6.66
N HIS A 275 -15.29 0.99 6.65
CA HIS A 275 -15.25 0.17 7.85
C HIS A 275 -13.96 -0.65 7.88
N ALA A 276 -13.04 -0.30 8.79
CA ALA A 276 -11.76 -0.98 8.86
C ALA A 276 -11.90 -2.43 9.37
N PHE A 277 -11.06 -3.32 8.85
CA PHE A 277 -11.03 -4.73 9.31
C PHE A 277 -10.83 -4.88 10.82
N VAL A 278 -10.06 -3.99 11.45
CA VAL A 278 -9.85 -3.97 12.90
C VAL A 278 -11.08 -3.45 13.63
N GLU A 279 -11.90 -2.61 13.01
CA GLU A 279 -13.06 -1.96 13.64
C GLU A 279 -14.07 -2.98 14.15
N ASP A 280 -14.33 -4.04 13.40
CA ASP A 280 -15.28 -5.10 13.75
C ASP A 280 -14.95 -5.81 15.06
N VAL A 281 -13.70 -5.77 15.50
CA VAL A 281 -13.23 -6.47 16.70
C VAL A 281 -12.80 -5.54 17.85
N ILE A 282 -12.93 -4.22 17.70
CA ILE A 282 -12.52 -3.26 18.73
C ILE A 282 -13.32 -3.47 20.03
N ASP A 283 -14.62 -3.64 19.93
CA ASP A 283 -15.46 -3.77 21.12
C ASP A 283 -15.22 -5.11 21.84
N GLN A 284 -14.98 -6.20 21.09
CA GLN A 284 -14.58 -7.48 21.67
C GLN A 284 -13.23 -7.36 22.38
N GLN A 285 -12.27 -6.67 21.79
CA GLN A 285 -10.97 -6.44 22.42
C GLN A 285 -11.09 -5.62 23.71
N ARG A 286 -11.90 -4.56 23.68
CA ARG A 286 -12.19 -3.75 24.89
C ARG A 286 -12.83 -4.59 25.98
N TYR A 287 -13.77 -5.45 25.60
CA TYR A 287 -14.45 -6.32 26.56
C TYR A 287 -13.51 -7.38 27.15
N ILE A 288 -12.67 -8.01 26.34
CA ILE A 288 -11.62 -8.93 26.78
C ILE A 288 -10.69 -8.25 27.79
N ASN A 289 -10.20 -7.04 27.48
CA ASN A 289 -9.34 -6.28 28.38
C ASN A 289 -10.02 -6.00 29.71
N ARG A 290 -11.31 -5.61 29.68
CA ARG A 290 -12.11 -5.39 30.87
C ARG A 290 -12.28 -6.67 31.72
N LEU A 291 -12.55 -7.81 31.06
CA LEU A 291 -12.67 -9.10 31.76
C LEU A 291 -11.36 -9.52 32.41
N ILE A 292 -10.23 -9.35 31.73
CA ILE A 292 -8.91 -9.66 32.30
C ILE A 292 -8.64 -8.80 33.53
N THR A 293 -8.91 -7.50 33.46
CA THR A 293 -8.75 -6.59 34.60
C THR A 293 -9.67 -6.98 35.77
N MET A 294 -10.92 -7.36 35.47
CA MET A 294 -11.86 -7.85 36.51
C MET A 294 -11.38 -9.16 37.14
N ILE A 295 -10.89 -10.11 36.35
CA ILE A 295 -10.35 -11.37 36.84
C ILE A 295 -9.14 -11.12 37.75
N ASP A 296 -8.22 -10.25 37.31
CA ASP A 296 -7.06 -9.86 38.13
C ASP A 296 -7.47 -9.24 39.46
N PHE A 297 -8.42 -8.30 39.42
CA PHE A 297 -8.98 -7.70 40.63
C PHE A 297 -9.64 -8.74 41.56
N ILE A 298 -10.48 -9.65 41.02
CA ILE A 298 -11.13 -10.71 41.77
C ILE A 298 -10.08 -11.66 42.36
N MET A 299 -9.08 -12.05 41.63
CA MET A 299 -7.98 -12.90 42.12
C MET A 299 -7.20 -12.22 43.23
N GLY A 300 -6.86 -10.95 43.08
CA GLY A 300 -6.16 -10.16 44.10
C GLY A 300 -6.97 -10.00 45.39
N SER A 301 -8.26 -9.68 45.26
CA SER A 301 -9.17 -9.50 46.41
C SER A 301 -9.56 -10.81 47.07
N SER A 302 -9.75 -11.89 46.29
CA SER A 302 -10.15 -13.20 46.82
C SER A 302 -9.02 -13.95 47.49
N ALA A 303 -7.76 -13.65 47.15
CA ALA A 303 -6.59 -14.30 47.72
C ALA A 303 -6.54 -14.15 49.27
N LYS A 304 -7.09 -13.06 49.78
CA LYS A 304 -7.12 -12.78 51.24
C LYS A 304 -8.52 -12.76 51.86
N GLY A 305 -9.58 -12.58 51.05
CA GLY A 305 -10.94 -12.46 51.54
C GLY A 305 -11.15 -11.22 52.40
N VAL A 306 -12.19 -11.25 53.21
CA VAL A 306 -12.51 -10.19 54.21
C VAL A 306 -12.10 -10.67 55.60
N LEU A 307 -11.31 -9.88 56.31
CA LEU A 307 -10.98 -10.13 57.73
C LEU A 307 -12.03 -9.44 58.60
N LEU A 308 -12.81 -10.24 59.32
CA LEU A 308 -13.63 -9.75 60.42
C LEU A 308 -12.77 -9.72 61.68
N PHE A 309 -12.44 -8.53 62.15
CA PHE A 309 -11.62 -8.33 63.32
C PHE A 309 -12.42 -7.59 64.41
N PRO A 310 -12.64 -8.17 65.60
CA PRO A 310 -13.36 -7.50 66.62
C PRO A 310 -12.59 -6.29 67.15
N GLU A 311 -13.24 -5.14 67.28
CA GLU A 311 -12.63 -3.89 67.65
C GLU A 311 -12.08 -3.95 69.15
N ASP A 312 -12.72 -4.72 69.98
CA ASP A 312 -12.35 -4.90 71.39
C ASP A 312 -11.11 -5.80 71.62
N GLN A 313 -10.59 -6.41 70.57
CA GLN A 313 -9.40 -7.27 70.59
C GLN A 313 -8.16 -6.63 69.92
N ILE A 314 -8.25 -5.36 69.55
CA ILE A 314 -7.12 -4.59 69.04
C ILE A 314 -6.11 -4.37 70.17
N PRO A 315 -4.82 -4.68 70.01
CA PRO A 315 -3.80 -4.45 71.02
C PRO A 315 -3.59 -2.96 71.31
N ASP A 316 -3.22 -2.61 72.58
CA ASP A 316 -2.90 -1.23 72.89
C ASP A 316 -1.71 -0.73 72.05
N GLY A 317 -1.89 0.42 71.36
CA GLY A 317 -0.88 1.03 70.53
C GLY A 317 -0.92 0.61 69.05
N MET A 318 -1.86 -0.27 68.65
CA MET A 318 -2.16 -0.57 67.24
C MET A 318 -3.46 0.11 66.79
N THR A 319 -3.48 0.58 65.57
CA THR A 319 -4.67 1.16 64.95
C THR A 319 -5.34 0.14 64.03
N ILE A 320 -6.57 0.42 63.56
CA ILE A 320 -7.25 -0.38 62.55
C ILE A 320 -6.46 -0.35 61.26
N GLU A 321 -5.80 0.78 60.98
CA GLU A 321 -4.96 0.95 59.77
C GLU A 321 -3.72 0.06 59.84
N ASP A 322 -3.07 -0.08 61.04
CA ASP A 322 -1.93 -0.99 61.22
C ASP A 322 -2.33 -2.46 60.98
N ILE A 323 -3.53 -2.86 61.40
CA ILE A 323 -4.06 -4.20 61.18
C ILE A 323 -4.37 -4.41 59.70
N ALA A 324 -4.93 -3.41 59.01
CA ALA A 324 -5.22 -3.46 57.57
C ALA A 324 -3.93 -3.54 56.75
N ASP A 325 -2.90 -2.77 57.15
CA ASP A 325 -1.59 -2.80 56.51
C ASP A 325 -0.90 -4.15 56.72
N GLU A 326 -0.96 -4.72 57.93
CA GLU A 326 -0.41 -6.03 58.22
C GLU A 326 -1.19 -7.14 57.49
N TRP A 327 -2.51 -7.01 57.34
CA TRP A 327 -3.33 -7.91 56.55
C TRP A 327 -2.99 -7.87 55.03
N THR A 328 -2.60 -6.70 54.56
CA THR A 328 -2.22 -6.57 53.13
C THR A 328 -0.84 -7.14 52.83
N LYS A 329 0.07 -7.26 53.77
CA LYS A 329 1.41 -7.85 53.56
C LYS A 329 1.34 -9.34 53.26
N TYR A 330 2.25 -9.83 52.41
CA TYR A 330 2.28 -11.23 51.95
C TYR A 330 2.45 -12.23 53.10
N ASN A 331 3.25 -11.90 54.13
CA ASN A 331 3.48 -12.70 55.34
C ASN A 331 3.18 -11.89 56.60
N GLY A 332 2.11 -11.08 56.60
CA GLY A 332 1.75 -10.24 57.71
C GLY A 332 1.34 -11.08 58.93
N ILE A 333 1.77 -10.65 60.12
CA ILE A 333 1.44 -11.26 61.39
C ILE A 333 0.59 -10.29 62.16
N ILE A 334 -0.68 -10.62 62.37
CA ILE A 334 -1.61 -9.81 63.15
C ILE A 334 -1.67 -10.37 64.58
N LEU A 335 -1.24 -9.57 65.56
CA LEU A 335 -1.37 -9.88 66.98
C LEU A 335 -2.75 -9.43 67.43
N PHE A 336 -3.41 -10.22 68.27
CA PHE A 336 -4.68 -9.82 68.93
C PHE A 336 -4.73 -10.26 70.37
N ARG A 337 -5.56 -9.60 71.19
CA ARG A 337 -5.79 -9.95 72.60
C ARG A 337 -7.15 -10.63 72.76
N PRO A 338 -7.20 -11.94 73.04
CA PRO A 338 -8.46 -12.64 73.21
C PRO A 338 -9.21 -12.13 74.43
N ARG A 339 -10.51 -11.84 74.28
CA ARG A 339 -11.41 -11.47 75.38
C ARG A 339 -12.48 -12.55 75.55
N PRO A 340 -12.78 -12.97 76.77
CA PRO A 340 -13.85 -13.93 77.00
C PRO A 340 -15.21 -13.34 76.61
N GLY A 341 -15.92 -14.08 75.71
CA GLY A 341 -17.23 -13.68 75.21
C GLY A 341 -17.21 -12.92 73.84
N SER A 342 -16.07 -12.49 73.38
CA SER A 342 -15.93 -11.89 72.05
C SER A 342 -15.58 -12.94 70.96
N PRO A 343 -16.13 -12.86 69.73
CA PRO A 343 -15.82 -13.80 68.69
C PRO A 343 -14.36 -13.69 68.24
N MET A 344 -13.74 -14.80 67.90
CA MET A 344 -12.37 -14.79 67.33
C MET A 344 -12.34 -14.09 65.97
N PRO A 345 -11.22 -13.43 65.60
CA PRO A 345 -11.03 -12.91 64.28
C PRO A 345 -11.28 -13.99 63.25
N GLN A 346 -12.09 -13.71 62.23
CA GLN A 346 -12.47 -14.66 61.19
C GLN A 346 -12.15 -14.14 59.80
N GLN A 347 -11.57 -14.98 59.01
CA GLN A 347 -11.39 -14.72 57.56
C GLN A 347 -12.58 -15.30 56.81
N ILE A 348 -13.28 -14.43 56.09
CA ILE A 348 -14.31 -14.85 55.13
C ILE A 348 -13.64 -14.96 53.77
N ALA A 349 -13.36 -16.20 53.34
CA ALA A 349 -12.84 -16.44 52.01
C ALA A 349 -13.96 -16.23 50.97
N VAL A 350 -13.72 -15.40 49.97
CA VAL A 350 -14.61 -15.25 48.83
C VAL A 350 -14.18 -16.31 47.79
N ASN A 351 -15.08 -17.25 47.47
CA ASN A 351 -14.81 -18.22 46.42
C ASN A 351 -14.82 -17.53 45.07
N ALA A 352 -13.66 -17.14 44.57
CA ALA A 352 -13.46 -16.52 43.24
C ALA A 352 -13.86 -17.42 42.06
N THR A 353 -13.98 -18.71 42.32
CA THR A 353 -14.24 -19.74 41.26
C THR A 353 -15.68 -19.75 40.74
N GLN A 354 -16.62 -19.02 41.34
CA GLN A 354 -18.05 -19.08 40.98
C GLN A 354 -18.53 -18.02 39.98
N VAL A 355 -17.65 -17.17 39.45
CA VAL A 355 -18.11 -15.99 38.70
C VAL A 355 -18.25 -16.24 37.18
N GLY A 356 -17.96 -17.41 36.64
CA GLY A 356 -18.07 -17.67 35.19
C GLY A 356 -17.20 -16.74 34.31
N ALA A 357 -16.32 -15.94 34.93
CA ALA A 357 -15.53 -14.93 34.25
C ALA A 357 -14.52 -15.55 33.23
N TYR A 358 -13.97 -16.71 33.58
CA TYR A 358 -13.08 -17.47 32.67
C TYR A 358 -13.82 -18.06 31.48
N GLU A 359 -15.07 -18.52 31.70
CA GLU A 359 -15.92 -19.03 30.62
C GLU A 359 -16.30 -17.90 29.67
N MET A 360 -16.65 -16.73 30.23
CA MET A 360 -16.96 -15.54 29.46
C MET A 360 -15.73 -15.05 28.67
N LEU A 361 -14.55 -15.03 29.29
CA LEU A 361 -13.30 -14.69 28.62
C LEU A 361 -13.02 -15.65 27.44
N SER A 362 -13.19 -16.95 27.66
CA SER A 362 -13.01 -17.96 26.63
C SER A 362 -14.01 -17.81 25.48
N LEU A 363 -15.26 -17.49 25.80
CA LEU A 363 -16.30 -17.18 24.82
C LEU A 363 -15.93 -15.94 24.00
N GLN A 364 -15.51 -14.84 24.65
CA GLN A 364 -15.13 -13.62 23.95
C GLN A 364 -13.89 -13.82 23.05
N MET A 365 -12.93 -14.62 23.46
CA MET A 365 -11.78 -14.97 22.61
C MET A 365 -12.19 -15.76 21.37
N ARG A 366 -13.17 -16.68 21.49
CA ARG A 366 -13.72 -17.39 20.32
C ARG A 366 -14.49 -16.45 19.40
N LEU A 367 -15.36 -15.60 19.96
CA LEU A 367 -16.08 -14.60 19.16
C LEU A 367 -15.13 -13.66 18.43
N PHE A 368 -14.02 -13.27 19.06
CA PHE A 368 -12.99 -12.47 18.42
C PHE A 368 -12.34 -13.19 17.20
N GLU A 369 -12.07 -14.49 17.34
CA GLU A 369 -11.55 -15.31 16.23
C GLU A 369 -12.63 -15.50 15.13
N ASP A 370 -13.88 -15.72 15.51
CA ASP A 370 -15.00 -15.94 14.57
C ASP A 370 -15.35 -14.68 13.78
N ILE A 371 -15.44 -13.51 14.44
CA ILE A 371 -15.74 -12.22 13.79
C ILE A 371 -14.59 -11.81 12.85
N SER A 372 -13.34 -11.95 13.31
CA SER A 372 -12.19 -11.59 12.49
C SER A 372 -11.92 -12.55 11.33
N GLY A 373 -12.49 -13.76 11.36
CA GLY A 373 -12.17 -14.83 10.42
C GLY A 373 -10.73 -15.38 10.54
N VAL A 374 -9.93 -14.86 11.50
CA VAL A 374 -8.52 -15.25 11.70
C VAL A 374 -8.44 -16.35 12.75
N HIS A 375 -8.64 -17.57 12.33
CA HIS A 375 -8.62 -18.74 13.21
C HIS A 375 -7.22 -19.19 13.61
N GLY A 376 -7.15 -20.03 14.65
CA GLY A 376 -5.90 -20.52 15.23
C GLY A 376 -4.92 -21.15 14.23
N ALA A 377 -5.42 -21.80 13.17
CA ALA A 377 -4.58 -22.38 12.11
C ALA A 377 -3.75 -21.31 11.37
N MET A 378 -4.35 -20.14 11.07
CA MET A 378 -3.62 -19.00 10.47
C MET A 378 -2.62 -18.35 11.44
N GLN A 379 -2.89 -18.45 12.75
CA GLN A 379 -2.01 -17.91 13.79
C GLN A 379 -0.80 -18.81 14.09
N GLY A 380 -0.69 -19.96 13.42
CA GLY A 380 0.38 -20.93 13.66
C GLY A 380 0.18 -21.76 14.94
N LYS A 381 -1.04 -21.81 15.49
CA LYS A 381 -1.35 -22.69 16.62
C LYS A 381 -1.23 -24.14 16.14
N ALA A 382 -0.53 -24.98 16.93
CA ALA A 382 -0.36 -26.37 16.60
C ALA A 382 -1.71 -27.10 16.48
N ALA A 383 -1.84 -27.95 15.46
CA ALA A 383 -2.99 -28.83 15.34
C ALA A 383 -3.09 -29.76 16.58
N GLN A 384 -4.32 -30.13 16.94
CA GLN A 384 -4.52 -31.14 17.98
C GLN A 384 -3.80 -32.45 17.59
N SER A 385 -3.20 -33.09 18.57
CA SER A 385 -2.54 -34.38 18.37
C SER A 385 -3.49 -35.40 17.68
N GLY A 386 -3.05 -35.95 16.54
CA GLY A 386 -3.85 -36.85 15.73
C GLY A 386 -4.58 -36.21 14.53
N THR A 387 -4.48 -34.91 14.31
CA THR A 387 -5.06 -34.27 13.12
C THR A 387 -4.24 -34.61 11.87
N PRO A 388 -4.82 -35.19 10.81
CA PRO A 388 -4.11 -35.43 9.55
C PRO A 388 -3.58 -34.15 8.94
N ALA A 389 -2.39 -34.15 8.35
CA ALA A 389 -1.78 -32.99 7.71
C ALA A 389 -2.65 -32.38 6.60
N SER A 390 -3.38 -33.20 5.86
CA SER A 390 -4.32 -32.80 4.83
C SER A 390 -5.50 -31.98 5.40
N LEU A 391 -6.05 -32.38 6.55
CA LEU A 391 -7.12 -31.67 7.21
C LEU A 391 -6.65 -30.31 7.74
N TYR A 392 -5.44 -30.27 8.28
CA TYR A 392 -4.85 -29.01 8.75
C TYR A 392 -4.57 -28.04 7.60
N ALA A 393 -4.08 -28.54 6.46
CA ALA A 393 -3.91 -27.74 5.25
C ALA A 393 -5.25 -27.20 4.72
N GLN A 394 -6.31 -28.01 4.74
CA GLN A 394 -7.66 -27.58 4.41
C GLN A 394 -8.17 -26.49 5.36
N GLN A 395 -7.95 -26.62 6.67
CA GLN A 395 -8.36 -25.59 7.64
C GLN A 395 -7.67 -24.26 7.39
N ILE A 396 -6.39 -24.24 7.03
CA ILE A 396 -5.66 -23.03 6.63
C ILE A 396 -6.31 -22.43 5.37
N GLN A 397 -6.61 -23.25 4.38
CA GLN A 397 -7.22 -22.80 3.13
C GLN A 397 -8.63 -22.21 3.35
N TYR A 398 -9.48 -22.87 4.15
CA TYR A 398 -10.81 -22.33 4.47
C TYR A 398 -10.73 -21.05 5.30
N SER A 399 -9.79 -20.94 6.22
CA SER A 399 -9.58 -19.71 6.99
C SER A 399 -9.15 -18.54 6.10
N SER A 400 -8.42 -18.78 5.02
CA SER A 400 -8.03 -17.74 4.07
C SER A 400 -9.17 -17.26 3.18
N THR A 401 -10.21 -18.10 3.00
CA THR A 401 -11.37 -17.74 2.17
C THR A 401 -12.15 -16.56 2.75
N ASN A 402 -12.22 -16.44 4.08
CA ASN A 402 -12.89 -15.30 4.73
C ASN A 402 -12.18 -13.95 4.48
N LEU A 403 -10.90 -13.99 4.11
CA LEU A 403 -10.10 -12.80 3.83
C LEU A 403 -9.88 -12.58 2.32
N LEU A 404 -10.53 -13.39 1.48
CA LEU A 404 -10.29 -13.37 0.03
C LEU A 404 -10.65 -12.00 -0.56
N ASP A 405 -11.81 -11.46 -0.21
CA ASP A 405 -12.30 -10.19 -0.70
C ASP A 405 -11.35 -9.01 -0.34
N LEU A 406 -10.82 -9.03 0.88
CA LEU A 406 -9.80 -8.08 1.32
C LEU A 406 -8.51 -8.19 0.50
N PHE A 407 -8.03 -9.42 0.25
CA PHE A 407 -6.85 -9.64 -0.56
C PHE A 407 -7.07 -9.29 -2.03
N GLU A 408 -8.25 -9.55 -2.58
CA GLU A 408 -8.63 -9.16 -3.94
C GLU A 408 -8.69 -7.63 -4.08
N SER A 409 -9.25 -6.94 -3.10
CA SER A 409 -9.27 -5.48 -3.06
C SER A 409 -7.86 -4.89 -3.00
N PHE A 410 -6.97 -5.47 -2.20
CA PHE A 410 -5.58 -5.04 -2.15
C PHE A 410 -4.79 -5.43 -3.42
N LYS A 411 -5.16 -6.53 -4.06
CA LYS A 411 -4.61 -6.93 -5.37
C LYS A 411 -4.97 -5.89 -6.44
N THR A 412 -6.24 -5.47 -6.52
CA THR A 412 -6.68 -4.41 -7.44
C THR A 412 -5.92 -3.11 -7.22
N PHE A 413 -5.72 -2.69 -5.96
CA PHE A 413 -4.88 -1.55 -5.61
C PHE A 413 -3.46 -1.65 -6.19
N ARG A 414 -2.85 -2.84 -6.11
CA ARG A 414 -1.52 -3.08 -6.66
C ARG A 414 -1.52 -3.06 -8.20
N GLU A 415 -2.56 -3.60 -8.83
CA GLU A 415 -2.72 -3.56 -10.30
C GLU A 415 -2.80 -2.12 -10.80
N ASP A 416 -3.62 -1.27 -10.17
CA ASP A 416 -3.74 0.14 -10.52
C ASP A 416 -2.39 0.89 -10.35
N ARG A 417 -1.65 0.58 -9.27
CA ARG A 417 -0.30 1.11 -9.07
C ARG A 417 0.66 0.69 -10.17
N ASP A 418 0.66 -0.58 -10.50
CA ASP A 418 1.60 -1.16 -11.45
C ASP A 418 1.33 -0.65 -12.87
N ILE A 419 0.07 -0.40 -13.22
CA ILE A 419 -0.31 0.29 -14.46
C ILE A 419 0.29 1.70 -14.51
N LYS A 420 0.19 2.47 -13.41
CA LYS A 420 0.79 3.81 -13.35
C LYS A 420 2.33 3.76 -13.40
N ILE A 421 2.96 2.77 -12.75
CA ILE A 421 4.41 2.54 -12.86
C ILE A 421 4.79 2.26 -14.31
N MET A 422 4.09 1.34 -14.97
CA MET A 422 4.33 0.96 -16.35
C MET A 422 4.21 2.16 -17.31
N LYS A 423 3.14 2.93 -17.22
CA LYS A 423 2.94 4.15 -18.03
C LYS A 423 4.00 5.22 -17.74
N THR A 424 4.44 5.36 -16.49
CA THR A 424 5.52 6.28 -16.11
C THR A 424 6.85 5.83 -16.70
N ILE A 425 7.14 4.53 -16.69
CA ILE A 425 8.33 3.96 -17.36
C ILE A 425 8.30 4.25 -18.86
N GLN A 426 7.17 3.98 -19.55
CA GLN A 426 7.00 4.24 -20.97
C GLN A 426 7.26 5.71 -21.33
N GLN A 427 6.79 6.63 -20.50
CA GLN A 427 6.91 8.06 -20.75
C GLN A 427 8.31 8.61 -20.51
N PHE A 428 8.92 8.27 -19.38
CA PHE A 428 10.09 8.98 -18.87
C PHE A 428 11.43 8.26 -19.09
N TYR A 429 11.42 6.96 -19.44
CA TYR A 429 12.65 6.29 -19.79
C TYR A 429 13.04 6.69 -21.21
N SER A 430 14.01 7.60 -21.35
CA SER A 430 14.47 8.16 -22.63
C SER A 430 15.74 7.50 -23.16
N ASP A 431 16.51 6.84 -22.28
CA ASP A 431 17.79 6.25 -22.62
C ASP A 431 17.73 4.72 -22.54
N ASN A 432 18.56 4.07 -23.35
CA ASN A 432 18.73 2.62 -23.25
C ASN A 432 19.27 2.27 -21.86
N ARG A 433 18.52 1.46 -21.13
CA ARG A 433 18.88 1.05 -19.77
C ARG A 433 19.14 -0.43 -19.70
N TYR A 434 20.18 -0.78 -18.96
CA TYR A 434 20.47 -2.16 -18.63
C TYR A 434 19.69 -2.53 -17.36
N LEU A 435 18.71 -3.40 -17.51
CA LEU A 435 17.89 -3.87 -16.41
C LEU A 435 18.50 -5.17 -15.87
N ASN A 436 19.02 -5.11 -14.65
CA ASN A 436 19.56 -6.26 -13.96
C ASN A 436 18.73 -6.58 -12.72
N LEU A 437 18.05 -7.72 -12.72
CA LEU A 437 17.28 -8.21 -11.60
C LEU A 437 18.20 -8.94 -10.61
N ALA A 438 18.28 -8.42 -9.37
CA ALA A 438 18.98 -9.10 -8.30
C ALA A 438 18.24 -10.40 -7.92
N GLY A 439 18.93 -11.52 -7.95
CA GLY A 439 18.37 -12.85 -7.65
C GLY A 439 18.15 -13.73 -8.88
N ASN A 440 18.17 -13.20 -10.09
CA ASN A 440 18.35 -13.99 -11.29
C ASN A 440 19.84 -14.30 -11.46
N ASN A 441 20.34 -15.13 -10.58
CA ASN A 441 21.73 -15.60 -10.66
C ASN A 441 21.86 -16.46 -11.91
N TYR A 442 22.90 -16.17 -12.65
CA TYR A 442 23.49 -16.99 -13.70
C TYR A 442 22.88 -16.86 -15.10
N GLY A 443 23.46 -15.95 -15.88
CA GLY A 443 23.51 -16.09 -17.32
C GLY A 443 22.28 -15.69 -18.10
N LYS A 444 21.29 -15.09 -17.49
CA LYS A 444 20.28 -14.36 -18.26
C LYS A 444 20.92 -13.10 -18.82
N GLU A 445 20.81 -12.93 -20.08
CA GLU A 445 21.20 -11.74 -20.81
C GLU A 445 20.65 -10.51 -20.08
N ILE A 446 21.53 -9.54 -19.88
CA ILE A 446 21.13 -8.23 -19.35
C ILE A 446 20.13 -7.69 -20.35
N SER A 447 18.86 -7.60 -19.95
CA SER A 447 17.83 -7.05 -20.82
C SER A 447 18.10 -5.58 -21.03
N THR A 448 18.26 -5.17 -22.28
CA THR A 448 18.41 -3.77 -22.64
C THR A 448 17.04 -3.21 -22.96
N TYR A 449 16.61 -2.21 -22.19
CA TYR A 449 15.36 -1.50 -22.43
C TYR A 449 15.59 -0.47 -23.55
N THR A 450 14.86 -0.60 -24.66
CA THR A 450 14.88 0.32 -25.80
C THR A 450 13.60 1.15 -25.80
N PRO A 451 13.66 2.45 -25.44
CA PRO A 451 12.45 3.30 -25.31
C PRO A 451 11.64 3.41 -26.60
N GLU A 452 12.31 3.46 -27.75
CA GLU A 452 11.65 3.66 -29.06
C GLU A 452 10.68 2.53 -29.40
N GLU A 453 11.04 1.28 -29.07
CA GLU A 453 10.21 0.11 -29.35
C GLU A 453 9.01 -0.01 -28.40
N VAL A 454 9.19 0.37 -27.15
CA VAL A 454 8.19 0.18 -26.10
C VAL A 454 7.19 1.34 -26.03
N ARG A 455 7.56 2.52 -26.53
CA ARG A 455 6.82 3.76 -26.36
C ARG A 455 5.40 3.74 -26.93
N ASN A 456 5.22 3.08 -28.06
CA ASN A 456 3.94 3.06 -28.79
C ASN A 456 3.14 1.76 -28.56
N THR A 457 3.69 0.82 -27.81
CA THR A 457 3.06 -0.48 -27.55
C THR A 457 2.03 -0.36 -26.43
N GLU A 458 0.85 -0.90 -26.65
CA GLU A 458 -0.16 -1.05 -25.60
C GLU A 458 0.04 -2.35 -24.83
N PHE A 459 0.12 -2.24 -23.51
CA PHE A 459 0.28 -3.36 -22.61
C PHE A 459 -0.94 -3.51 -21.69
N ASP A 460 -1.33 -4.75 -21.46
CA ASP A 460 -2.19 -5.16 -20.37
C ASP A 460 -1.33 -5.71 -19.23
N LEU A 461 -1.71 -5.41 -17.99
CA LEU A 461 -0.99 -5.86 -16.83
C LEU A 461 -1.84 -6.84 -16.03
N SER A 462 -1.23 -7.93 -15.59
CA SER A 462 -1.83 -8.90 -14.70
C SER A 462 -0.86 -9.25 -13.58
N ILE A 463 -1.36 -9.40 -12.38
CA ILE A 463 -0.57 -9.91 -11.27
C ILE A 463 -0.68 -11.43 -11.26
N ALA A 464 0.36 -12.09 -11.68
CA ALA A 464 0.46 -13.54 -11.63
C ALA A 464 0.83 -14.01 -10.21
N GLU A 465 0.09 -14.96 -9.70
CA GLU A 465 0.47 -15.67 -8.49
C GLU A 465 1.69 -16.54 -8.81
N THR A 466 2.81 -16.21 -8.22
CA THR A 466 3.93 -17.15 -8.23
C THR A 466 3.54 -18.36 -7.36
N LEU A 467 3.84 -19.56 -7.81
CA LEU A 467 3.66 -20.84 -7.09
C LEU A 467 4.46 -20.84 -5.78
N SER A 468 4.05 -20.01 -4.81
CA SER A 468 4.92 -19.61 -3.71
C SER A 468 4.60 -20.28 -2.38
N THR A 469 3.42 -20.93 -2.23
CA THR A 469 3.17 -21.69 -1.00
C THR A 469 4.06 -22.93 -0.97
N PRO A 470 4.74 -23.23 0.15
CA PRO A 470 5.58 -24.42 0.26
C PRO A 470 4.84 -25.71 -0.11
N ALA A 471 3.55 -25.79 0.24
CA ALA A 471 2.70 -26.94 -0.09
C ALA A 471 2.44 -27.05 -1.60
N LEU A 472 2.18 -25.93 -2.28
CA LEU A 472 1.93 -25.93 -3.72
C LEU A 472 3.21 -26.19 -4.51
N ARG A 473 4.36 -25.67 -4.04
CA ARG A 473 5.69 -26.01 -4.60
C ARG A 473 5.99 -27.49 -4.47
N MET A 474 5.70 -28.08 -3.31
CA MET A 474 5.88 -29.53 -3.10
C MET A 474 4.99 -30.33 -4.05
N ALA A 475 3.70 -30.01 -4.12
CA ALA A 475 2.76 -30.70 -5.01
C ALA A 475 3.12 -30.52 -6.48
N SER A 476 3.52 -29.32 -6.91
CA SER A 476 4.01 -29.06 -8.27
C SER A 476 5.29 -29.83 -8.58
N ASN A 477 6.25 -29.83 -7.66
CA ASN A 477 7.49 -30.60 -7.80
C ASN A 477 7.22 -32.12 -7.84
N GLU A 478 6.32 -32.63 -7.03
CA GLU A 478 5.91 -34.06 -7.07
C GLU A 478 5.29 -34.41 -8.42
N PHE A 479 4.38 -33.59 -8.92
CA PHE A 479 3.76 -33.78 -10.23
C PHE A 479 4.79 -33.71 -11.37
N LEU A 480 5.70 -32.74 -11.36
CA LEU A 480 6.79 -32.67 -12.34
C LEU A 480 7.74 -33.87 -12.26
N MET A 481 8.05 -34.33 -11.06
CA MET A 481 8.86 -35.54 -10.85
C MET A 481 8.17 -36.80 -11.38
N GLU A 482 6.86 -36.92 -11.25
CA GLU A 482 6.07 -38.01 -11.80
C GLU A 482 6.07 -38.00 -13.35
N LEU A 483 5.90 -36.81 -13.96
CA LEU A 483 6.01 -36.62 -15.39
C LEU A 483 7.43 -36.96 -15.91
N PHE A 484 8.46 -36.60 -15.18
CA PHE A 484 9.84 -36.96 -15.51
C PHE A 484 10.08 -38.47 -15.41
N ARG A 485 9.63 -39.09 -14.33
CA ARG A 485 9.73 -40.56 -14.16
C ARG A 485 8.97 -41.34 -15.23
N SER A 486 7.86 -40.81 -15.70
CA SER A 486 7.08 -41.38 -16.82
C SER A 486 7.69 -41.10 -18.20
N GLY A 487 8.82 -40.36 -18.28
CA GLY A 487 9.52 -40.04 -19.53
C GLY A 487 8.81 -39.03 -20.42
N LYS A 488 7.81 -38.29 -19.90
CA LYS A 488 7.03 -37.33 -20.66
C LYS A 488 7.69 -35.94 -20.77
N ILE A 489 8.60 -35.64 -19.87
CA ILE A 489 9.37 -34.38 -19.86
C ILE A 489 10.85 -34.67 -19.72
N SER A 490 11.69 -33.81 -20.29
CA SER A 490 13.15 -33.89 -20.15
C SER A 490 13.61 -33.34 -18.78
N LEU A 491 14.85 -33.70 -18.39
CA LEU A 491 15.47 -33.17 -17.17
C LEU A 491 15.58 -31.62 -17.23
N GLU A 492 15.83 -31.10 -18.39
CA GLU A 492 15.90 -29.66 -18.64
C GLU A 492 14.55 -28.98 -18.39
N MET A 493 13.46 -29.54 -18.93
CA MET A 493 12.10 -29.06 -18.67
C MET A 493 11.69 -29.19 -17.19
N LEU A 494 12.12 -30.28 -16.53
CA LEU A 494 11.87 -30.47 -15.10
C LEU A 494 12.55 -29.37 -14.28
N LEU A 495 13.81 -29.06 -14.58
CA LEU A 495 14.59 -28.06 -13.83
C LEU A 495 14.15 -26.62 -14.15
N GLN A 496 13.68 -26.36 -15.39
CA GLN A 496 13.17 -25.03 -15.77
C GLN A 496 11.84 -24.70 -15.10
N ASN A 497 10.95 -25.66 -14.95
CA ASN A 497 9.60 -25.44 -14.44
C ASN A 497 9.42 -25.84 -12.96
N GLY A 498 10.36 -26.56 -12.38
CA GLY A 498 10.31 -27.01 -10.98
C GLY A 498 11.03 -26.05 -10.03
N ALA A 499 10.47 -25.84 -8.85
CA ALA A 499 11.09 -25.05 -7.78
C ALA A 499 12.09 -25.92 -6.97
N PHE A 500 13.14 -26.41 -7.63
CA PHE A 500 14.16 -27.24 -6.97
C PHE A 500 15.34 -26.38 -6.49
N PRO A 501 15.91 -26.69 -5.32
CA PRO A 501 17.15 -26.07 -4.89
C PRO A 501 18.27 -26.32 -5.92
N PHE A 502 18.99 -25.28 -6.30
CA PHE A 502 20.10 -25.33 -7.26
C PHE A 502 19.73 -25.71 -8.71
N ALA A 503 18.43 -25.63 -9.11
CA ALA A 503 17.99 -25.94 -10.47
C ALA A 503 18.78 -25.16 -11.53
N ASP A 504 19.00 -23.85 -11.32
CA ASP A 504 19.75 -22.99 -12.23
C ASP A 504 21.21 -23.42 -12.41
N LYS A 505 21.87 -23.88 -11.34
CA LYS A 505 23.26 -24.38 -11.42
C LYS A 505 23.35 -25.67 -12.20
N LEU A 506 22.36 -26.55 -12.03
CA LEU A 506 22.29 -27.82 -12.77
C LEU A 506 22.00 -27.59 -14.25
N LEU A 507 21.11 -26.65 -14.56
CA LEU A 507 20.83 -26.24 -15.94
C LEU A 507 22.09 -25.71 -16.64
N GLN A 508 22.84 -24.81 -15.99
CA GLN A 508 24.10 -24.32 -16.53
C GLN A 508 25.13 -25.43 -16.78
N ALA A 509 25.28 -26.35 -15.82
CA ALA A 509 26.17 -27.49 -16.00
C ALA A 509 25.77 -28.37 -17.18
N ILE A 510 24.45 -28.57 -17.40
CA ILE A 510 23.92 -29.32 -18.56
C ILE A 510 24.23 -28.56 -19.85
N HIS A 511 23.95 -27.25 -19.94
CA HIS A 511 24.24 -26.44 -21.11
C HIS A 511 25.74 -26.39 -21.43
N GLN A 512 26.62 -26.25 -20.43
CA GLN A 512 28.07 -26.28 -20.62
C GLN A 512 28.52 -27.65 -21.14
N SER A 513 28.03 -28.74 -20.60
CA SER A 513 28.39 -30.09 -21.06
C SER A 513 27.90 -30.39 -22.48
N GLN A 514 26.73 -29.84 -22.88
CA GLN A 514 26.22 -29.94 -24.24
C GLN A 514 27.05 -29.09 -25.22
N ALA A 515 27.46 -27.90 -24.84
CA ALA A 515 28.33 -27.04 -25.65
C ALA A 515 29.72 -27.66 -25.89
N GLU A 516 30.32 -28.28 -24.85
CA GLU A 516 31.59 -28.99 -24.94
C GLU A 516 31.50 -30.25 -25.84
N SER A 517 30.40 -31.00 -25.74
CA SER A 517 30.17 -32.17 -26.57
C SER A 517 29.95 -31.82 -28.05
N THR A 518 29.37 -30.66 -28.35
CA THR A 518 29.16 -30.15 -29.69
C THR A 518 30.49 -29.65 -30.33
N GLN A 519 31.39 -29.08 -29.54
CA GLN A 519 32.71 -28.66 -29.99
C GLN A 519 33.65 -29.82 -30.27
N GLN A 520 33.54 -30.95 -29.53
CA GLN A 520 34.35 -32.12 -29.81
C GLN A 520 33.95 -32.87 -31.10
N ASN A 521 32.70 -32.75 -31.52
CA ASN A 521 32.22 -33.38 -32.78
C ASN A 521 32.51 -32.53 -34.05
N THR A 522 33.06 -31.32 -33.91
CA THR A 522 33.37 -30.44 -35.07
C THR A 522 34.85 -30.39 -35.43
N THR A 523 35.71 -31.23 -34.86
CA THR A 523 37.12 -31.30 -35.28
C THR A 523 37.22 -32.27 -36.47
N PRO A 524 37.55 -31.79 -37.67
CA PRO A 524 37.74 -32.68 -38.83
C PRO A 524 39.01 -33.48 -38.60
N GLN A 525 38.91 -34.80 -38.73
CA GLN A 525 40.09 -35.64 -38.90
C GLN A 525 40.76 -35.25 -40.23
N ILE A 526 41.99 -34.73 -40.12
CA ILE A 526 42.95 -34.57 -41.24
C ILE A 526 43.73 -35.85 -41.35
#